data_2058e1881cdfa8cd06fe84f1199a4793
#
_entry.id   2058e1881cdfa8cd06fe84f1199a4793
#
_cell.length_a   1.000
_cell.length_b   1.000
_cell.length_c   1.000
_cell.angle_alpha   90.00
_cell.angle_beta   90.00
_cell.angle_gamma   90.00
#
_symmetry.space_group_name_H-M   'P 1'
#
loop_
_entity.id
_entity.type
_entity.pdbx_description
1 polymer ?
#
loop_
_entity_poly.entity_id
_entity_poly.type
_entity_poly.pdbx_seq_one_letter_code
_entity_poly.pdbx_strand_id
1 'polypeptide(L)'
;VSGWVTRRFGGRDVEVRVHHGAGPAVLLMSGAGQPGEYWRPVVEQLGDRLVISYDRPGMGATPWPGQLPSLAEEVATGAGLAEEFGPVILVGHSMAAFHAEALVRERPGAVLGLVLVDPSVEWLTAPPARPGTGAARTVSRIAGFGLAGLGRIGAGLATLTQSSWTLPRIRRYLSIERLRQIYGQPDSLAMVTAELMAYRSQAWDLMAVRDHHRWPGTPTIVLSAERSGAEQENGRQERLARMLGARMWMVERSHHLMMLDDPATIARAVRRLG
;
A
#
# COMPACT_ATOMS: atom_id res chain seq x y z
N VAL A 1 -1.22 -23.03 1.58
CA VAL A 1 -0.67 -21.73 1.14
C VAL A 1 -0.48 -21.81 -0.35
N SER A 2 -1.31 -21.12 -1.12
CA SER A 2 -1.11 -20.94 -2.55
C SER A 2 0.14 -20.07 -2.77
N GLY A 3 0.95 -20.38 -3.78
CA GLY A 3 2.03 -19.51 -4.23
C GLY A 3 1.50 -18.18 -4.76
N TRP A 4 2.39 -17.29 -5.17
CA TRP A 4 2.05 -16.11 -5.93
C TRP A 4 1.55 -16.51 -7.32
N VAL A 5 0.47 -15.91 -7.78
CA VAL A 5 -0.16 -16.18 -9.09
C VAL A 5 -0.49 -14.87 -9.77
N THR A 6 -0.06 -14.70 -11.02
CA THR A 6 -0.44 -13.55 -11.83
C THR A 6 -1.91 -13.65 -12.24
N ARG A 7 -2.66 -12.60 -11.99
CA ARG A 7 -4.08 -12.47 -12.33
C ARG A 7 -4.39 -11.05 -12.82
N ARG A 8 -5.50 -10.89 -13.55
CA ARG A 8 -5.89 -9.62 -14.15
C ARG A 8 -7.02 -8.97 -13.36
N PHE A 9 -6.76 -7.78 -12.81
CA PHE A 9 -7.73 -6.96 -12.09
C PHE A 9 -7.62 -5.50 -12.52
N GLY A 10 -8.76 -4.82 -12.66
CA GLY A 10 -8.77 -3.42 -13.08
C GLY A 10 -8.06 -3.16 -14.42
N GLY A 11 -8.04 -4.16 -15.32
CA GLY A 11 -7.34 -4.07 -16.60
C GLY A 11 -5.82 -4.28 -16.55
N ARG A 12 -5.24 -4.57 -15.37
CA ARG A 12 -3.79 -4.76 -15.15
C ARG A 12 -3.49 -6.16 -14.66
N ASP A 13 -2.31 -6.68 -15.01
CA ASP A 13 -1.79 -7.91 -14.45
C ASP A 13 -1.11 -7.60 -13.11
N VAL A 14 -1.52 -8.28 -12.05
CA VAL A 14 -0.99 -8.17 -10.69
C VAL A 14 -0.65 -9.56 -10.18
N GLU A 15 0.34 -9.65 -9.32
CA GLU A 15 0.68 -10.90 -8.67
C GLU A 15 -0.08 -10.99 -7.34
N VAL A 16 -0.92 -12.02 -7.19
CA VAL A 16 -1.82 -12.19 -6.04
C VAL A 16 -1.42 -13.42 -5.26
N ARG A 17 -1.49 -13.33 -3.95
CA ARG A 17 -1.36 -14.44 -3.03
C ARG A 17 -2.59 -14.54 -2.15
N VAL A 18 -3.23 -15.70 -2.16
CA VAL A 18 -4.41 -16.00 -1.37
C VAL A 18 -4.05 -16.95 -0.24
N HIS A 19 -4.33 -16.54 0.98
CA HIS A 19 -4.25 -17.37 2.17
C HIS A 19 -5.66 -17.79 2.54
N HIS A 20 -5.97 -19.06 2.36
CA HIS A 20 -7.30 -19.60 2.59
C HIS A 20 -7.63 -19.63 4.08
N GLY A 21 -8.85 -19.23 4.40
CA GLY A 21 -9.39 -19.15 5.74
C GLY A 21 -10.89 -18.89 5.71
N ALA A 22 -11.47 -18.51 6.82
CA ALA A 22 -12.90 -18.27 6.98
C ALA A 22 -13.23 -16.76 7.14
N GLY A 23 -14.53 -16.44 7.04
CA GLY A 23 -15.05 -15.08 7.23
C GLY A 23 -14.83 -14.15 6.04
N PRO A 24 -15.15 -12.86 6.21
CA PRO A 24 -14.90 -11.86 5.18
C PRO A 24 -13.42 -11.80 4.80
N ALA A 25 -13.15 -11.65 3.51
CA ALA A 25 -11.79 -11.55 3.00
C ALA A 25 -11.10 -10.27 3.54
N VAL A 26 -9.81 -10.39 3.86
CA VAL A 26 -8.97 -9.28 4.25
C VAL A 26 -8.06 -8.92 3.07
N LEU A 27 -8.22 -7.74 2.49
CA LEU A 27 -7.40 -7.26 1.38
C LEU A 27 -6.31 -6.33 1.90
N LEU A 28 -5.05 -6.71 1.69
CA LEU A 28 -3.87 -5.99 2.14
C LEU A 28 -3.24 -5.18 0.99
N MET A 29 -3.22 -3.86 1.12
CA MET A 29 -2.66 -2.92 0.14
C MET A 29 -1.37 -2.32 0.67
N SER A 30 -0.27 -2.56 -0.03
CA SER A 30 1.07 -2.11 0.34
C SER A 30 1.31 -0.63 0.04
N GLY A 31 2.15 0.03 0.82
CA GLY A 31 2.63 1.39 0.57
C GLY A 31 3.53 1.49 -0.68
N ALA A 32 4.01 2.70 -0.97
CA ALA A 32 4.87 2.95 -2.12
C ALA A 32 6.14 2.09 -2.08
N GLY A 33 6.45 1.43 -3.18
CA GLY A 33 7.64 0.61 -3.33
C GLY A 33 7.69 -0.64 -2.46
N GLN A 34 6.58 -1.06 -1.89
CA GLN A 34 6.55 -2.19 -0.96
C GLN A 34 5.92 -3.42 -1.58
N PRO A 35 6.57 -4.59 -1.47
CA PRO A 35 6.02 -5.86 -1.90
C PRO A 35 4.95 -6.37 -0.93
N GLY A 36 4.00 -7.14 -1.44
CA GLY A 36 3.00 -7.82 -0.62
C GLY A 36 3.58 -8.77 0.42
N GLU A 37 4.81 -9.24 0.21
CA GLU A 37 5.51 -10.08 1.20
C GLU A 37 5.75 -9.39 2.56
N TYR A 38 5.76 -8.05 2.63
CA TYR A 38 5.89 -7.33 3.91
C TYR A 38 4.69 -7.59 4.84
N TRP A 39 3.57 -8.02 4.29
CA TRP A 39 2.40 -8.39 5.06
C TRP A 39 2.45 -9.79 5.69
N ARG A 40 3.49 -10.58 5.38
CA ARG A 40 3.60 -11.95 5.89
C ARG A 40 3.38 -12.08 7.40
N PRO A 41 3.97 -11.22 8.28
CA PRO A 41 3.73 -11.32 9.73
C PRO A 41 2.27 -11.05 10.12
N VAL A 42 1.58 -10.16 9.40
CA VAL A 42 0.15 -9.88 9.63
C VAL A 42 -0.69 -11.07 9.18
N VAL A 43 -0.36 -11.67 8.03
CA VAL A 43 -1.02 -12.89 7.55
C VAL A 43 -0.89 -14.02 8.55
N GLU A 44 0.30 -14.22 9.14
CA GLU A 44 0.54 -15.22 10.19
C GLU A 44 -0.32 -14.96 11.43
N GLN A 45 -0.54 -13.69 11.81
CA GLN A 45 -1.44 -13.31 12.90
C GLN A 45 -2.93 -13.51 12.56
N LEU A 46 -3.31 -13.44 11.28
CA LEU A 46 -4.66 -13.62 10.78
C LEU A 46 -4.94 -15.07 10.33
N GLY A 47 -4.15 -16.05 10.72
CA GLY A 47 -4.04 -17.39 10.18
C GLY A 47 -5.34 -18.18 9.96
N ASP A 48 -6.46 -17.78 10.58
CA ASP A 48 -7.79 -18.34 10.43
C ASP A 48 -8.66 -17.61 9.39
N ARG A 49 -8.18 -16.49 8.82
CA ARG A 49 -8.93 -15.63 7.90
C ARG A 49 -8.54 -15.88 6.44
N LEU A 50 -9.49 -15.61 5.54
CA LEU A 50 -9.20 -15.46 4.12
C LEU A 50 -8.44 -14.13 3.93
N VAL A 51 -7.17 -14.19 3.54
CA VAL A 51 -6.32 -13.00 3.36
C VAL A 51 -5.77 -12.94 1.95
N ILE A 52 -5.92 -11.80 1.32
CA ILE A 52 -5.40 -11.50 0.00
C ILE A 52 -4.33 -10.41 0.11
N SER A 53 -3.13 -10.71 -0.37
CA SER A 53 -2.08 -9.71 -0.62
C SER A 53 -1.72 -9.72 -2.11
N TYR A 54 -1.28 -8.59 -2.63
CA TYR A 54 -0.89 -8.51 -4.03
C TYR A 54 0.27 -7.55 -4.25
N ASP A 55 1.01 -7.82 -5.31
CA ASP A 55 2.04 -6.95 -5.85
C ASP A 55 1.52 -6.17 -7.05
N ARG A 56 1.73 -4.86 -7.05
CA ARG A 56 1.39 -3.98 -8.17
C ARG A 56 2.30 -4.24 -9.37
N PRO A 57 1.86 -3.90 -10.60
CA PRO A 57 2.67 -4.08 -11.80
C PRO A 57 4.08 -3.46 -11.66
N GLY A 58 5.10 -4.23 -12.01
CA GLY A 58 6.51 -3.89 -11.80
C GLY A 58 7.12 -4.47 -10.53
N MET A 59 6.31 -4.95 -9.59
CA MET A 59 6.76 -5.72 -8.43
C MET A 59 6.47 -7.21 -8.64
N GLY A 60 7.30 -8.07 -8.09
CA GLY A 60 7.11 -9.52 -8.25
C GLY A 60 7.39 -10.00 -9.68
N ALA A 61 6.50 -10.83 -10.24
CA ALA A 61 6.66 -11.43 -11.57
C ALA A 61 6.01 -10.62 -12.70
N THR A 62 5.28 -9.56 -12.40
CA THR A 62 4.63 -8.73 -13.42
C THR A 62 5.55 -7.62 -13.89
N PRO A 63 5.60 -7.33 -15.22
CA PRO A 63 6.42 -6.25 -15.74
C PRO A 63 5.83 -4.88 -15.36
N TRP A 64 6.69 -3.88 -15.23
CA TRP A 64 6.25 -2.50 -15.14
C TRP A 64 5.63 -2.02 -16.46
N PRO A 65 4.40 -1.44 -16.46
CA PRO A 65 3.66 -1.13 -17.69
C PRO A 65 4.20 0.08 -18.47
N GLY A 66 5.31 0.70 -18.01
CA GLY A 66 5.91 1.84 -18.70
C GLY A 66 5.19 3.18 -18.48
N GLN A 67 4.26 3.25 -17.55
CA GLN A 67 3.50 4.45 -17.21
C GLN A 67 3.44 4.71 -15.71
N LEU A 68 3.13 5.95 -15.33
CA LEU A 68 2.94 6.29 -13.92
C LEU A 68 1.60 5.76 -13.44
N PRO A 69 1.53 5.14 -12.25
CA PRO A 69 0.29 4.65 -11.69
C PRO A 69 -0.65 5.81 -11.33
N SER A 70 -1.94 5.63 -11.56
CA SER A 70 -2.99 6.58 -11.20
C SER A 70 -3.83 6.06 -10.03
N LEU A 71 -4.49 6.97 -9.31
CA LEU A 71 -5.44 6.61 -8.26
C LEU A 71 -6.57 5.71 -8.81
N ALA A 72 -7.09 6.04 -9.99
CA ALA A 72 -8.17 5.29 -10.61
C ALA A 72 -7.80 3.83 -10.94
N GLU A 73 -6.57 3.59 -11.42
CA GLU A 73 -6.08 2.22 -11.69
C GLU A 73 -5.94 1.41 -10.40
N GLU A 74 -5.46 2.03 -9.31
CA GLU A 74 -5.35 1.37 -8.01
C GLU A 74 -6.73 1.02 -7.43
N VAL A 75 -7.69 1.95 -7.53
CA VAL A 75 -9.09 1.72 -7.14
C VAL A 75 -9.72 0.60 -7.98
N ALA A 76 -9.52 0.60 -9.30
CA ALA A 76 -10.04 -0.45 -10.18
C ALA A 76 -9.47 -1.83 -9.84
N THR A 77 -8.18 -1.90 -9.49
CA THR A 77 -7.55 -3.16 -9.05
C THR A 77 -8.16 -3.66 -7.73
N GLY A 78 -8.30 -2.77 -6.73
CA GLY A 78 -8.91 -3.11 -5.45
C GLY A 78 -10.38 -3.51 -5.59
N ALA A 79 -11.13 -2.83 -6.46
CA ALA A 79 -12.52 -3.17 -6.76
C ALA A 79 -12.64 -4.56 -7.39
N GLY A 80 -11.81 -4.87 -8.38
CA GLY A 80 -11.80 -6.19 -9.02
C GLY A 80 -11.45 -7.32 -8.05
N LEU A 81 -10.53 -7.08 -7.11
CA LEU A 81 -10.24 -8.03 -6.03
C LEU A 81 -11.44 -8.22 -5.10
N ALA A 82 -12.12 -7.13 -4.72
CA ALA A 82 -13.33 -7.22 -3.89
C ALA A 82 -14.50 -7.88 -4.63
N GLU A 83 -14.63 -7.70 -5.94
CA GLU A 83 -15.65 -8.39 -6.75
C GLU A 83 -15.43 -9.91 -6.78
N GLU A 84 -14.16 -10.36 -6.83
CA GLU A 84 -13.86 -11.78 -6.87
C GLU A 84 -13.99 -12.47 -5.51
N PHE A 85 -13.50 -11.83 -4.45
CA PHE A 85 -13.43 -12.45 -3.12
C PHE A 85 -14.59 -12.05 -2.19
N GLY A 86 -15.55 -11.25 -2.68
CA GLY A 86 -16.64 -10.68 -1.93
C GLY A 86 -16.27 -9.39 -1.20
N PRO A 87 -17.22 -8.73 -0.51
CA PRO A 87 -16.94 -7.55 0.27
C PRO A 87 -15.82 -7.79 1.30
N VAL A 88 -14.83 -6.90 1.32
CA VAL A 88 -13.58 -7.10 2.06
C VAL A 88 -13.48 -6.23 3.32
N ILE A 89 -12.67 -6.67 4.29
CA ILE A 89 -12.03 -5.76 5.24
C ILE A 89 -10.74 -5.27 4.57
N LEU A 90 -10.67 -3.97 4.31
CA LEU A 90 -9.57 -3.37 3.58
C LEU A 90 -8.50 -2.85 4.53
N VAL A 91 -7.24 -3.16 4.26
CA VAL A 91 -6.09 -2.68 5.03
C VAL A 91 -5.16 -1.93 4.09
N GLY A 92 -5.00 -0.62 4.30
CA GLY A 92 -4.15 0.23 3.47
C GLY A 92 -2.99 0.83 4.28
N HIS A 93 -1.76 0.61 3.84
CA HIS A 93 -0.56 1.16 4.48
C HIS A 93 -0.01 2.36 3.72
N SER A 94 0.39 3.42 4.44
CA SER A 94 1.10 4.57 3.86
C SER A 94 0.34 5.17 2.67
N MET A 95 0.95 5.26 1.48
CA MET A 95 0.33 5.75 0.24
C MET A 95 -0.95 4.98 -0.15
N ALA A 96 -1.02 3.67 0.15
CA ALA A 96 -2.23 2.91 -0.13
C ALA A 96 -3.45 3.37 0.67
N ALA A 97 -3.30 4.26 1.64
CA ALA A 97 -4.43 4.95 2.27
C ALA A 97 -5.23 5.78 1.28
N PHE A 98 -4.58 6.37 0.26
CA PHE A 98 -5.28 7.10 -0.81
C PHE A 98 -6.17 6.16 -1.63
N HIS A 99 -5.63 4.99 -2.00
CA HIS A 99 -6.32 3.97 -2.78
C HIS A 99 -7.49 3.38 -2.00
N ALA A 100 -7.25 3.06 -0.72
CA ALA A 100 -8.24 2.47 0.16
C ALA A 100 -9.40 3.44 0.45
N GLU A 101 -9.11 4.70 0.75
CA GLU A 101 -10.15 5.72 0.96
C GLU A 101 -10.97 5.96 -0.30
N ALA A 102 -10.32 6.07 -1.47
CA ALA A 102 -10.99 6.25 -2.74
C ALA A 102 -11.90 5.05 -3.08
N LEU A 103 -11.41 3.82 -2.89
CA LEU A 103 -12.20 2.61 -3.10
C LEU A 103 -13.47 2.58 -2.23
N VAL A 104 -13.35 2.90 -0.94
CA VAL A 104 -14.50 2.98 -0.03
C VAL A 104 -15.53 4.01 -0.52
N ARG A 105 -15.08 5.18 -0.97
CA ARG A 105 -15.98 6.25 -1.43
C ARG A 105 -16.66 5.92 -2.75
N GLU A 106 -15.94 5.34 -3.70
CA GLU A 106 -16.47 5.02 -5.02
C GLU A 106 -17.25 3.70 -5.06
N ARG A 107 -16.93 2.76 -4.17
CA ARG A 107 -17.53 1.41 -4.11
C ARG A 107 -17.92 1.04 -2.68
N PRO A 108 -18.86 1.75 -2.04
CA PRO A 108 -19.19 1.58 -0.63
C PRO A 108 -19.64 0.16 -0.28
N GLY A 109 -20.25 -0.58 -1.22
CA GLY A 109 -20.67 -1.98 -1.00
C GLY A 109 -19.53 -3.01 -1.05
N ALA A 110 -18.34 -2.62 -1.53
CA ALA A 110 -17.19 -3.51 -1.65
C ALA A 110 -16.36 -3.63 -0.37
N VAL A 111 -16.55 -2.73 0.61
CA VAL A 111 -15.71 -2.63 1.81
C VAL A 111 -16.55 -2.65 3.08
N LEU A 112 -16.41 -3.70 3.88
CA LEU A 112 -17.11 -3.89 5.16
C LEU A 112 -16.48 -3.08 6.29
N GLY A 113 -15.18 -2.88 6.23
CA GLY A 113 -14.41 -2.13 7.22
C GLY A 113 -13.06 -1.72 6.68
N LEU A 114 -12.50 -0.64 7.20
CA LEU A 114 -11.23 -0.07 6.76
C LEU A 114 -10.24 0.04 7.92
N VAL A 115 -9.04 -0.48 7.74
CA VAL A 115 -7.88 -0.25 8.62
C VAL A 115 -6.83 0.55 7.85
N LEU A 116 -6.53 1.75 8.29
CA LEU A 116 -5.46 2.57 7.75
C LEU A 116 -4.24 2.42 8.66
N VAL A 117 -3.14 1.92 8.09
CA VAL A 117 -1.91 1.62 8.83
C VAL A 117 -0.88 2.70 8.51
N ASP A 118 -0.59 3.53 9.47
CA ASP A 118 0.30 4.70 9.36
C ASP A 118 0.11 5.46 8.04
N PRO A 119 -1.13 5.93 7.79
CA PRO A 119 -1.55 6.42 6.49
C PRO A 119 -0.79 7.69 6.08
N SER A 120 -0.42 7.78 4.81
CA SER A 120 -0.06 9.06 4.20
C SER A 120 -1.27 9.97 4.17
N VAL A 121 -1.10 11.23 4.54
CA VAL A 121 -2.17 12.24 4.57
C VAL A 121 -1.70 13.54 3.95
N GLU A 122 -2.32 13.91 2.83
CA GLU A 122 -2.03 15.17 2.15
C GLU A 122 -3.27 16.06 2.08
N TRP A 123 -3.08 17.33 2.42
CA TRP A 123 -4.06 18.40 2.31
C TRP A 123 -3.52 19.47 1.37
N LEU A 124 -3.57 19.16 0.06
CA LEU A 124 -3.02 20.06 -0.97
C LEU A 124 -3.97 21.24 -1.21
N THR A 125 -3.40 22.44 -1.27
CA THR A 125 -4.16 23.69 -1.53
C THR A 125 -4.14 24.09 -3.00
N ALA A 126 -3.29 23.44 -3.80
CA ALA A 126 -3.19 23.66 -5.24
C ALA A 126 -2.79 22.35 -5.94
N PRO A 127 -3.19 22.18 -7.21
CA PRO A 127 -2.79 21.01 -7.99
C PRO A 127 -1.27 20.94 -8.09
N PRO A 128 -0.67 19.75 -7.82
CA PRO A 128 0.76 19.56 -8.00
C PRO A 128 1.09 19.60 -9.50
N ALA A 129 2.35 19.94 -9.83
CA ALA A 129 2.86 19.70 -11.16
C ALA A 129 2.74 18.19 -11.47
N ARG A 130 1.98 17.85 -12.51
CA ARG A 130 1.88 16.45 -12.94
C ARG A 130 3.15 16.08 -13.71
N PRO A 131 3.75 14.91 -13.42
CA PRO A 131 4.87 14.43 -14.23
C PRO A 131 4.46 14.37 -15.69
N GLY A 132 5.23 15.00 -16.58
CA GLY A 132 4.95 15.02 -18.02
C GLY A 132 5.02 13.62 -18.64
N THR A 133 4.52 13.48 -19.87
CA THR A 133 4.54 12.22 -20.63
C THR A 133 5.94 11.63 -20.82
N GLY A 134 7.00 12.45 -20.75
CA GLY A 134 8.38 12.01 -20.73
C GLY A 134 8.85 11.33 -19.45
N ALA A 135 8.12 11.51 -18.34
CA ALA A 135 8.51 10.96 -17.04
C ALA A 135 8.58 9.43 -17.07
N ALA A 136 7.58 8.76 -17.66
CA ALA A 136 7.58 7.31 -17.81
C ALA A 136 8.76 6.83 -18.67
N ARG A 137 9.10 7.54 -19.75
CA ARG A 137 10.29 7.25 -20.58
C ARG A 137 11.59 7.44 -19.80
N THR A 138 11.68 8.46 -18.96
CA THR A 138 12.85 8.70 -18.12
C THR A 138 13.02 7.55 -17.11
N VAL A 139 11.93 7.15 -16.46
CA VAL A 139 11.93 6.00 -15.53
C VAL A 139 12.35 4.72 -16.24
N SER A 140 11.80 4.43 -17.44
CA SER A 140 12.18 3.26 -18.25
C SER A 140 13.65 3.29 -18.65
N ARG A 141 14.20 4.46 -19.00
CA ARG A 141 15.63 4.62 -19.33
C ARG A 141 16.51 4.36 -18.11
N ILE A 142 16.17 4.92 -16.94
CA ILE A 142 16.89 4.66 -15.69
C ILE A 142 16.90 3.16 -15.38
N ALA A 143 15.78 2.49 -15.52
CA ALA A 143 15.68 1.05 -15.33
C ALA A 143 16.46 0.26 -16.38
N GLY A 144 16.42 0.69 -17.65
CA GLY A 144 17.09 0.03 -18.79
C GLY A 144 18.61 0.21 -18.85
N PHE A 145 19.18 1.26 -18.23
CA PHE A 145 20.64 1.50 -18.20
C PHE A 145 21.40 0.57 -17.24
N GLY A 146 20.80 -0.54 -16.82
CA GLY A 146 21.53 -1.52 -16.01
C GLY A 146 21.92 -1.02 -14.62
N LEU A 147 21.24 0.02 -14.13
CA LEU A 147 21.26 0.40 -12.72
C LEU A 147 20.72 -0.72 -11.82
N ALA A 148 20.44 -1.91 -12.41
CA ALA A 148 20.19 -3.13 -11.67
C ALA A 148 21.28 -3.44 -10.63
N GLY A 149 22.55 -3.07 -10.92
CA GLY A 149 23.64 -3.07 -9.92
C GLY A 149 23.45 -2.01 -8.83
N LEU A 150 22.94 -0.82 -9.20
CA LEU A 150 22.58 0.27 -8.30
C LEU A 150 21.15 0.11 -7.73
N GLY A 151 20.29 -0.68 -8.35
CA GLY A 151 19.01 -1.10 -7.78
C GLY A 151 19.19 -1.82 -6.44
N ARG A 152 20.30 -2.55 -6.29
CA ARG A 152 20.75 -3.10 -4.99
C ARG A 152 21.07 -2.00 -3.97
N ILE A 153 21.60 -0.86 -4.43
CA ILE A 153 21.87 0.35 -3.64
C ILE A 153 20.60 1.18 -3.52
N GLY A 154 19.80 1.31 -4.57
CA GLY A 154 18.55 2.08 -4.61
C GLY A 154 17.43 1.44 -3.79
N ALA A 155 17.33 0.11 -3.75
CA ALA A 155 16.47 -0.60 -2.81
C ALA A 155 16.94 -0.38 -1.37
N GLY A 156 18.24 -0.38 -1.14
CA GLY A 156 18.86 0.03 0.12
C GLY A 156 18.50 1.48 0.46
N LEU A 157 18.58 2.41 -0.51
CA LEU A 157 18.24 3.82 -0.33
C LEU A 157 16.73 4.05 -0.15
N ALA A 158 15.86 3.40 -0.92
CA ALA A 158 14.42 3.46 -0.73
C ALA A 158 14.00 2.88 0.64
N THR A 159 14.70 1.85 1.10
CA THR A 159 14.52 1.28 2.44
C THR A 159 15.14 2.20 3.52
N LEU A 160 16.23 2.89 3.23
CA LEU A 160 16.92 3.83 4.12
C LEU A 160 16.18 5.16 4.25
N THR A 161 15.48 5.63 3.22
CA THR A 161 14.65 6.85 3.28
C THR A 161 13.41 6.67 4.15
N GLN A 162 13.00 5.42 4.42
CA GLN A 162 11.89 5.12 5.31
C GLN A 162 12.28 4.88 6.77
N SER A 163 13.51 4.74 7.10
CA SER A 163 14.25 4.88 8.38
C SER A 163 15.45 3.92 8.43
N SER A 164 16.57 4.37 8.97
CA SER A 164 17.79 3.57 9.21
C SER A 164 17.57 2.35 10.12
N TRP A 165 16.43 2.26 10.78
CA TRP A 165 16.02 1.19 11.72
C TRP A 165 15.23 0.06 11.04
N THR A 166 14.85 0.21 9.78
CA THR A 166 13.92 -0.70 9.10
C THR A 166 14.59 -1.99 8.60
N LEU A 167 15.83 -1.90 8.12
CA LEU A 167 16.53 -3.04 7.53
C LEU A 167 16.68 -4.26 8.46
N PRO A 168 17.06 -4.11 9.75
CA PRO A 168 17.14 -5.24 10.67
C PRO A 168 15.79 -5.93 10.89
N ARG A 169 14.67 -5.18 10.80
CA ARG A 169 13.31 -5.70 10.96
C ARG A 169 12.84 -6.43 9.72
N ILE A 170 13.06 -5.85 8.54
CA ILE A 170 12.79 -6.53 7.27
C ILE A 170 13.53 -7.87 7.23
N ARG A 171 14.82 -7.89 7.62
CA ARG A 171 15.64 -9.10 7.64
C ARG A 171 15.17 -10.19 8.60
N ARG A 172 14.33 -9.87 9.58
CA ARG A 172 13.70 -10.88 10.44
C ARG A 172 12.71 -11.75 9.66
N TYR A 173 12.07 -11.20 8.61
CA TYR A 173 11.03 -11.87 7.84
C TYR A 173 11.44 -12.21 6.40
N LEU A 174 12.37 -11.44 5.83
CA LEU A 174 12.87 -11.62 4.47
C LEU A 174 14.40 -11.72 4.47
N SER A 175 14.91 -12.76 3.78
CA SER A 175 16.35 -12.89 3.58
C SER A 175 16.89 -11.77 2.66
N ILE A 176 18.18 -11.46 2.78
CA ILE A 176 18.84 -10.51 1.87
C ILE A 176 18.70 -10.98 0.41
N GLU A 177 18.79 -12.30 0.19
CA GLU A 177 18.63 -12.87 -1.15
C GLU A 177 17.23 -12.59 -1.70
N ARG A 178 16.19 -12.73 -0.88
CA ARG A 178 14.83 -12.42 -1.30
C ARG A 178 14.62 -10.93 -1.57
N LEU A 179 15.19 -10.06 -0.77
CA LEU A 179 15.18 -8.61 -1.02
C LEU A 179 15.89 -8.25 -2.34
N ARG A 180 17.00 -8.94 -2.66
CA ARG A 180 17.69 -8.77 -3.94
C ARG A 180 16.84 -9.25 -5.11
N GLN A 181 16.13 -10.35 -4.97
CA GLN A 181 15.22 -10.86 -6.01
C GLN A 181 14.09 -9.88 -6.28
N ILE A 182 13.50 -9.29 -5.24
CA ILE A 182 12.42 -8.32 -5.37
C ILE A 182 12.93 -7.01 -6.00
N TYR A 183 13.93 -6.38 -5.39
CA TYR A 183 14.36 -5.02 -5.74
C TYR A 183 15.53 -4.98 -6.76
N GLY A 184 16.12 -6.12 -7.06
CA GLY A 184 17.18 -6.21 -8.07
C GLY A 184 16.66 -6.20 -9.51
N GLN A 185 15.35 -6.20 -9.72
CA GLN A 185 14.74 -6.17 -11.04
C GLN A 185 14.60 -4.72 -11.55
N PRO A 186 14.91 -4.44 -12.82
CA PRO A 186 14.72 -3.12 -13.41
C PRO A 186 13.29 -2.61 -13.29
N ASP A 187 12.31 -3.48 -13.45
CA ASP A 187 10.89 -3.14 -13.36
C ASP A 187 10.48 -2.72 -11.94
N SER A 188 11.05 -3.35 -10.92
CA SER A 188 10.81 -2.94 -9.53
C SER A 188 11.34 -1.54 -9.23
N LEU A 189 12.53 -1.20 -9.74
CA LEU A 189 13.09 0.14 -9.61
C LEU A 189 12.23 1.16 -10.37
N ALA A 190 11.80 0.82 -11.58
CA ALA A 190 10.92 1.66 -12.39
C ALA A 190 9.58 1.92 -11.68
N MET A 191 8.98 0.88 -11.11
CA MET A 191 7.72 0.98 -10.37
C MET A 191 7.86 1.85 -9.12
N VAL A 192 8.87 1.60 -8.27
CA VAL A 192 9.12 2.41 -7.07
C VAL A 192 9.28 3.90 -7.43
N THR A 193 10.07 4.19 -8.47
CA THR A 193 10.28 5.56 -8.95
C THR A 193 8.98 6.16 -9.47
N ALA A 194 8.22 5.41 -10.27
CA ALA A 194 6.95 5.86 -10.82
C ALA A 194 5.92 6.17 -9.73
N GLU A 195 5.83 5.36 -8.68
CA GLU A 195 4.95 5.60 -7.53
C GLU A 195 5.33 6.86 -6.76
N LEU A 196 6.61 7.07 -6.49
CA LEU A 196 7.08 8.30 -5.83
C LEU A 196 6.79 9.54 -6.68
N MET A 197 6.94 9.46 -8.01
CA MET A 197 6.61 10.55 -8.92
C MET A 197 5.10 10.82 -8.98
N ALA A 198 4.27 9.78 -8.89
CA ALA A 198 2.82 9.88 -8.94
C ALA A 198 2.19 10.25 -7.59
N TYR A 199 2.92 10.16 -6.47
CA TYR A 199 2.41 10.30 -5.12
C TYR A 199 1.51 11.55 -4.93
N ARG A 200 2.04 12.73 -5.25
CA ARG A 200 1.28 13.98 -5.06
C ARG A 200 0.09 14.10 -6.01
N SER A 201 0.20 13.55 -7.22
CA SER A 201 -0.92 13.54 -8.18
C SER A 201 -2.05 12.66 -7.68
N GLN A 202 -1.74 11.47 -7.14
CA GLN A 202 -2.74 10.57 -6.54
C GLN A 202 -3.40 11.20 -5.30
N ALA A 203 -2.62 11.88 -4.46
CA ALA A 203 -3.17 12.62 -3.33
C ALA A 203 -4.14 13.73 -3.77
N TRP A 204 -3.83 14.43 -4.87
CA TRP A 204 -4.71 15.43 -5.46
C TRP A 204 -5.98 14.81 -6.05
N ASP A 205 -5.84 13.71 -6.79
CA ASP A 205 -6.97 12.99 -7.35
C ASP A 205 -7.92 12.48 -6.25
N LEU A 206 -7.37 12.06 -5.08
CA LEU A 206 -8.20 11.73 -3.91
C LEU A 206 -9.01 12.93 -3.40
N MET A 207 -8.48 14.15 -3.46
CA MET A 207 -9.28 15.33 -3.05
C MET A 207 -10.50 15.49 -3.95
N ALA A 208 -10.35 15.30 -5.27
CA ALA A 208 -11.48 15.30 -6.18
C ALA A 208 -12.49 14.18 -5.86
N VAL A 209 -12.02 12.99 -5.50
CA VAL A 209 -12.91 11.91 -5.03
C VAL A 209 -13.67 12.31 -3.77
N ARG A 210 -13.00 12.97 -2.81
CA ARG A 210 -13.64 13.49 -1.58
C ARG A 210 -14.74 14.50 -1.86
N ASP A 211 -14.56 15.34 -2.88
CA ASP A 211 -15.54 16.35 -3.27
C ASP A 211 -16.78 15.74 -3.93
N HIS A 212 -16.62 14.67 -4.70
CA HIS A 212 -17.71 14.03 -5.45
C HIS A 212 -18.39 12.89 -4.70
N HIS A 213 -17.68 12.23 -3.79
CA HIS A 213 -18.17 11.04 -3.07
C HIS A 213 -18.09 11.26 -1.56
N ARG A 214 -19.26 11.37 -0.92
CA ARG A 214 -19.34 11.47 0.55
C ARG A 214 -18.81 10.20 1.21
N TRP A 215 -18.27 10.33 2.41
CA TRP A 215 -17.90 9.17 3.21
C TRP A 215 -19.15 8.35 3.56
N PRO A 216 -19.17 7.04 3.25
CA PRO A 216 -20.38 6.22 3.44
C PRO A 216 -20.60 5.75 4.88
N GLY A 217 -19.74 6.14 5.82
CA GLY A 217 -19.82 5.70 7.21
C GLY A 217 -19.21 4.33 7.47
N THR A 218 -18.40 3.81 6.54
CA THR A 218 -17.71 2.52 6.71
C THR A 218 -16.91 2.51 8.02
N PRO A 219 -17.08 1.49 8.89
CA PRO A 219 -16.34 1.34 10.12
C PRO A 219 -14.84 1.42 9.87
N THR A 220 -14.15 2.36 10.52
CA THR A 220 -12.74 2.64 10.22
C THR A 220 -11.89 2.74 11.48
N ILE A 221 -10.69 2.18 11.41
CA ILE A 221 -9.64 2.31 12.42
C ILE A 221 -8.40 2.89 11.74
N VAL A 222 -7.84 3.95 12.32
CA VAL A 222 -6.55 4.52 11.93
C VAL A 222 -5.51 4.10 12.95
N LEU A 223 -4.48 3.40 12.51
CA LEU A 223 -3.32 3.04 13.32
C LEU A 223 -2.21 4.02 13.00
N SER A 224 -1.74 4.76 13.99
CA SER A 224 -0.66 5.74 13.88
C SER A 224 0.57 5.23 14.60
N ALA A 225 1.71 5.19 13.93
CA ALA A 225 2.97 4.77 14.53
C ALA A 225 3.60 5.92 15.35
N GLU A 226 3.89 5.66 16.62
CA GLU A 226 4.47 6.68 17.52
C GLU A 226 5.80 7.23 17.01
N ARG A 227 6.63 6.38 16.35
CA ARG A 227 7.98 6.72 15.90
C ARG A 227 8.08 6.97 14.40
N SER A 228 6.97 7.18 13.72
CA SER A 228 6.93 7.31 12.26
C SER A 228 7.27 8.70 11.76
N GLY A 229 7.11 9.73 12.57
CA GLY A 229 7.33 11.09 12.11
C GLY A 229 7.15 12.15 13.18
N ALA A 230 7.27 13.40 12.74
CA ALA A 230 7.08 14.55 13.60
C ALA A 230 5.62 14.67 14.06
N GLU A 231 5.37 15.45 15.11
CA GLU A 231 4.03 15.80 15.63
C GLU A 231 3.04 16.26 14.53
N GLN A 232 3.56 16.86 13.45
CA GLN A 232 2.77 17.27 12.29
C GLN A 232 2.10 16.10 11.55
N GLU A 233 2.75 14.94 11.44
CA GLU A 233 2.19 13.76 10.78
C GLU A 233 1.02 13.21 11.60
N ASN A 234 1.21 13.08 12.92
CA ASN A 234 0.16 12.64 13.83
C ASN A 234 -1.06 13.57 13.78
N GLY A 235 -0.86 14.89 13.76
CA GLY A 235 -1.95 15.87 13.60
C GLY A 235 -2.71 15.73 12.27
N ARG A 236 -2.04 15.36 11.18
CA ARG A 236 -2.68 15.08 9.88
C ARG A 236 -3.52 13.80 9.96
N GLN A 237 -2.99 12.74 10.59
CA GLN A 237 -3.70 11.48 10.77
C GLN A 237 -4.89 11.61 11.71
N GLU A 238 -4.80 12.42 12.76
CA GLU A 238 -5.95 12.77 13.62
C GLU A 238 -7.05 13.51 12.84
N ARG A 239 -6.67 14.47 12.01
CA ARG A 239 -7.62 15.16 11.15
C ARG A 239 -8.30 14.20 10.18
N LEU A 240 -7.56 13.25 9.59
CA LEU A 240 -8.12 12.19 8.75
C LEU A 240 -9.09 11.33 9.54
N ALA A 241 -8.71 10.87 10.72
CA ALA A 241 -9.56 10.06 11.57
C ALA A 241 -10.89 10.78 11.90
N ARG A 242 -10.83 12.06 12.27
CA ARG A 242 -12.04 12.88 12.50
C ARG A 242 -12.91 12.98 11.25
N MET A 243 -12.32 13.22 10.08
CA MET A 243 -13.05 13.32 8.81
C MET A 243 -13.78 12.02 8.44
N LEU A 244 -13.17 10.87 8.73
CA LEU A 244 -13.74 9.55 8.45
C LEU A 244 -14.63 9.02 9.58
N GLY A 245 -14.79 9.74 10.70
CA GLY A 245 -15.44 9.20 11.90
C GLY A 245 -14.75 7.96 12.47
N ALA A 246 -13.45 7.85 12.24
CA ALA A 246 -12.65 6.69 12.58
C ALA A 246 -12.16 6.72 14.04
N ARG A 247 -11.93 5.53 14.60
CA ARG A 247 -11.16 5.39 15.84
C ARG A 247 -9.68 5.43 15.52
N MET A 248 -8.93 6.27 16.22
CA MET A 248 -7.47 6.31 16.09
C MET A 248 -6.82 5.56 17.26
N TRP A 249 -5.84 4.71 16.92
CA TRP A 249 -4.99 4.01 17.89
C TRP A 249 -3.55 4.44 17.66
N MET A 250 -2.92 4.99 18.69
CA MET A 250 -1.47 5.19 18.70
C MET A 250 -0.79 3.87 19.02
N VAL A 251 0.13 3.45 18.17
CA VAL A 251 0.89 2.20 18.33
C VAL A 251 2.27 2.52 18.84
N GLU A 252 2.45 2.32 20.14
CA GLU A 252 3.69 2.62 20.85
C GLU A 252 4.87 1.83 20.27
N ARG A 253 6.05 2.47 20.24
CA ARG A 253 7.32 1.89 19.76
C ARG A 253 7.32 1.40 18.31
N SER A 254 6.23 1.60 17.56
CA SER A 254 6.15 1.26 16.14
C SER A 254 6.71 2.38 15.27
N HIS A 255 7.28 2.00 14.15
CA HIS A 255 7.73 2.88 13.08
C HIS A 255 6.81 2.72 11.87
N HIS A 256 7.12 3.42 10.79
CA HIS A 256 6.32 3.43 9.57
C HIS A 256 5.97 2.03 9.01
N LEU A 257 6.88 1.06 9.06
CA LEU A 257 6.60 -0.32 8.65
C LEU A 257 5.95 -1.13 9.79
N MET A 258 4.80 -0.68 10.25
CA MET A 258 4.07 -1.25 11.38
C MET A 258 3.76 -2.74 11.19
N MET A 259 3.54 -3.21 9.95
CA MET A 259 3.32 -4.63 9.64
C MET A 259 4.51 -5.54 10.04
N LEU A 260 5.71 -4.96 10.20
CA LEU A 260 6.90 -5.66 10.65
C LEU A 260 7.19 -5.43 12.14
N ASP A 261 6.73 -4.30 12.70
CA ASP A 261 6.98 -3.93 14.11
C ASP A 261 5.95 -4.52 15.06
N ASP A 262 4.66 -4.36 14.73
CA ASP A 262 3.53 -4.83 15.54
C ASP A 262 2.38 -5.37 14.66
N PRO A 263 2.60 -6.52 14.00
CA PRO A 263 1.58 -7.16 13.18
C PRO A 263 0.32 -7.56 13.99
N ALA A 264 0.49 -7.83 15.29
CA ALA A 264 -0.61 -8.23 16.17
C ALA A 264 -1.63 -7.10 16.36
N THR A 265 -1.19 -5.85 16.45
CA THR A 265 -2.11 -4.70 16.54
C THR A 265 -2.91 -4.53 15.25
N ILE A 266 -2.31 -4.73 14.08
CA ILE A 266 -3.03 -4.70 12.80
C ILE A 266 -4.08 -5.82 12.75
N ALA A 267 -3.69 -7.04 13.11
CA ALA A 267 -4.62 -8.18 13.14
C ALA A 267 -5.77 -7.95 14.13
N ARG A 268 -5.50 -7.36 15.29
CA ARG A 268 -6.54 -6.98 16.27
C ARG A 268 -7.50 -5.93 15.70
N ALA A 269 -6.99 -4.93 14.96
CA ALA A 269 -7.83 -3.93 14.31
C ALA A 269 -8.74 -4.57 13.25
N VAL A 270 -8.21 -5.47 12.42
CA VAL A 270 -8.99 -6.26 11.45
C VAL A 270 -10.11 -7.04 12.14
N ARG A 271 -9.78 -7.82 13.18
CA ARG A 271 -10.79 -8.60 13.93
C ARG A 271 -11.86 -7.76 14.63
N ARG A 272 -11.58 -6.50 14.89
CA ARG A 272 -12.56 -5.57 15.49
C ARG A 272 -13.62 -5.11 14.49
N LEU A 273 -13.34 -5.23 13.19
CA LEU A 273 -14.21 -4.79 12.11
C LEU A 273 -15.02 -5.94 11.45
N GLY A 274 -14.64 -7.22 11.71
CA GLY A 274 -15.35 -8.36 11.16
C GLY A 274 -15.02 -9.70 11.86
#